data_5b40b98dc0e5c2caa2a6b16b2f8dca2c
#
_entry.id   5b40b98dc0e5c2caa2a6b16b2f8dca2c
#
_cell.length_a   1.000
_cell.length_b   1.000
_cell.length_c   1.000
_cell.angle_alpha   90.00
_cell.angle_beta   90.00
_cell.angle_gamma   90.00
#
_symmetry.space_group_name_H-M   'P 1'
#
loop_
_entity.id
_entity.type
_entity.pdbx_description
1 polymer ?
#
loop_
_entity_poly.entity_id
_entity_poly.type
_entity_poly.pdbx_seq_one_letter_code
_entity_poly.pdbx_strand_id
1 'polypeptide(L)'
;MRALVILVLFWTAVTGGCTTARPQHATPPPPPPIKPVVSSRPIIDFSKGAGGFPLSSDSLPSTPEALVESLTAGYKARVQVPETVIPVIVAGQNYPRLDALLVDLSDGQIRPAFRPNMFKSAVTLDEALQVKYLHYVARPLRYVDGSTNLRIVAHDVKLGLLRGRGDTAALVMTEAHDGHVQFDVRLDDIRTMLMTSAKNTANRGGYHVNDVQVKLTSADSRSLACELHVSGFWLLLPTSFKITGRIDIDGAQNAHLSNVGCSGEDVGGLIFAGFIDSAIKKYDGRIMPLATFPGGKIKIQDLHIAVDDSLRLDVAFGS
;
A
#
# COMPACT_ATOMS: atom_id res chain seq x y z
N MET A 1 -6.61 0.68 -0.46
CA MET A 1 -5.18 0.92 -0.16
C MET A 1 -4.37 -0.36 0.06
N ARG A 2 -4.80 -1.30 0.94
CA ARG A 2 -4.03 -2.56 1.17
C ARG A 2 -3.95 -3.47 -0.05
N ALA A 3 -4.99 -3.59 -0.88
CA ALA A 3 -4.92 -4.40 -2.11
C ALA A 3 -3.96 -3.80 -3.15
N LEU A 4 -3.89 -2.47 -3.27
CA LEU A 4 -2.86 -1.80 -4.09
C LEU A 4 -1.48 -1.96 -3.47
N VAL A 5 -1.37 -1.89 -2.14
CA VAL A 5 -0.15 -2.19 -1.39
C VAL A 5 0.29 -3.64 -1.60
N ILE A 6 -0.64 -4.59 -1.72
CA ILE A 6 -0.35 -5.99 -2.04
C ILE A 6 0.23 -6.12 -3.46
N LEU A 7 -0.34 -5.42 -4.44
CA LEU A 7 0.19 -5.37 -5.81
C LEU A 7 1.59 -4.72 -5.84
N VAL A 8 1.78 -3.64 -5.08
CA VAL A 8 3.08 -2.94 -4.92
C VAL A 8 4.05 -3.77 -4.08
N LEU A 9 3.60 -4.51 -3.07
CA LEU A 9 4.45 -5.43 -2.28
C LEU A 9 4.90 -6.65 -3.10
N PHE A 10 4.04 -7.17 -3.98
CA PHE A 10 4.45 -8.18 -4.96
C PHE A 10 5.61 -7.66 -5.81
N TRP A 11 5.54 -6.40 -6.22
CA TRP A 11 6.58 -5.74 -7.01
C TRP A 11 7.85 -5.44 -6.20
N THR A 12 7.73 -4.94 -4.97
CA THR A 12 8.90 -4.63 -4.12
C THR A 12 9.63 -5.89 -3.65
N ALA A 13 8.94 -7.02 -3.51
CA ALA A 13 9.56 -8.30 -3.20
C ALA A 13 10.42 -8.84 -4.35
N VAL A 14 9.99 -8.58 -5.59
CA VAL A 14 10.74 -8.94 -6.81
C VAL A 14 11.99 -8.07 -6.97
N THR A 15 11.93 -6.80 -6.57
CA THR A 15 13.00 -5.83 -6.79
C THR A 15 14.00 -5.70 -5.65
N GLY A 16 13.67 -6.19 -4.45
CA GLY A 16 14.54 -6.12 -3.25
C GLY A 16 15.49 -7.30 -3.06
N GLY A 17 15.43 -8.33 -3.91
CA GLY A 17 16.10 -9.63 -3.70
C GLY A 17 17.53 -9.77 -4.20
N CYS A 18 18.10 -8.81 -4.91
CA CYS A 18 19.46 -8.94 -5.47
C CYS A 18 20.54 -8.28 -4.60
N THR A 19 20.75 -8.78 -3.39
CA THR A 19 22.04 -8.63 -2.71
C THR A 19 22.79 -9.94 -2.81
N THR A 20 23.82 -9.95 -3.63
CA THR A 20 24.74 -11.08 -3.83
C THR A 20 25.47 -11.41 -2.52
N ALA A 21 25.02 -12.44 -1.83
CA ALA A 21 25.80 -13.08 -0.77
C ALA A 21 26.80 -14.03 -1.43
N ARG A 22 28.09 -13.76 -1.24
CA ARG A 22 29.21 -14.59 -1.64
C ARG A 22 29.15 -15.94 -0.90
N PRO A 23 29.28 -17.10 -1.54
CA PRO A 23 29.23 -18.38 -0.85
C PRO A 23 30.51 -18.59 -0.03
N GLN A 24 30.39 -18.66 1.26
CA GLN A 24 31.41 -19.25 2.14
C GLN A 24 31.17 -20.76 2.25
N HIS A 25 32.11 -21.56 1.79
CA HIS A 25 32.16 -23.00 2.06
C HIS A 25 32.35 -23.23 3.57
N ALA A 26 31.33 -23.75 4.23
CA ALA A 26 31.40 -24.28 5.57
C ALA A 26 30.86 -25.70 5.60
N THR A 27 31.63 -26.60 6.19
CA THR A 27 31.30 -28.01 6.42
C THR A 27 30.03 -28.15 7.28
N PRO A 28 29.08 -29.04 6.97
CA PRO A 28 27.82 -29.14 7.70
C PRO A 28 28.02 -29.76 9.08
N PRO A 29 27.47 -29.16 10.16
CA PRO A 29 27.38 -29.79 11.45
C PRO A 29 26.29 -30.88 11.51
N PRO A 30 26.33 -31.83 12.45
CA PRO A 30 25.33 -32.90 12.55
C PRO A 30 23.95 -32.36 12.88
N PRO A 31 22.87 -33.03 12.43
CA PRO A 31 21.51 -32.53 12.58
C PRO A 31 21.11 -32.49 14.08
N PRO A 32 20.52 -31.36 14.54
CA PRO A 32 19.96 -31.29 15.88
C PRO A 32 18.61 -32.04 15.97
N PRO A 33 18.19 -32.46 17.17
CA PRO A 33 16.96 -33.20 17.37
C PRO A 33 15.76 -32.38 16.96
N ILE A 34 14.85 -33.01 16.19
CA ILE A 34 13.64 -32.42 15.63
C ILE A 34 12.68 -32.04 16.79
N LYS A 35 12.66 -30.77 17.16
CA LYS A 35 11.55 -30.23 17.95
C LYS A 35 10.34 -30.03 17.02
N PRO A 36 9.11 -30.31 17.47
CA PRO A 36 7.93 -30.05 16.67
C PRO A 36 7.88 -28.56 16.34
N VAL A 37 8.03 -28.23 15.06
CA VAL A 37 7.88 -26.87 14.54
C VAL A 37 6.39 -26.57 14.59
N VAL A 38 5.95 -25.89 15.63
CA VAL A 38 4.71 -25.11 15.58
C VAL A 38 4.96 -24.04 14.54
N SER A 39 4.41 -24.27 13.35
CA SER A 39 4.47 -23.33 12.23
C SER A 39 3.65 -22.10 12.59
N SER A 40 4.24 -21.18 13.37
CA SER A 40 3.77 -19.81 13.44
C SER A 40 4.12 -19.15 12.12
N ARG A 41 3.19 -19.20 11.15
CA ARG A 41 3.31 -18.46 9.90
C ARG A 41 3.54 -16.99 10.25
N PRO A 42 4.59 -16.34 9.74
CA PRO A 42 4.85 -14.96 10.08
C PRO A 42 3.68 -14.10 9.58
N ILE A 43 2.97 -13.50 10.51
CA ILE A 43 1.93 -12.50 10.22
C ILE A 43 2.65 -11.27 9.67
N ILE A 44 2.29 -10.86 8.45
CA ILE A 44 2.77 -9.59 7.91
C ILE A 44 2.02 -8.49 8.64
N ASP A 45 2.72 -7.79 9.51
CA ASP A 45 2.18 -6.68 10.26
C ASP A 45 2.12 -5.42 9.37
N PHE A 46 0.94 -5.16 8.80
CA PHE A 46 0.67 -3.98 7.99
C PHE A 46 0.43 -2.71 8.82
N SER A 47 0.42 -2.78 10.14
CA SER A 47 0.32 -1.60 11.00
C SER A 47 1.52 -0.66 10.82
N LYS A 48 2.62 -1.18 10.29
CA LYS A 48 3.87 -0.44 10.05
C LYS A 48 3.82 0.55 8.89
N GLY A 49 2.75 0.55 8.10
CA GLY A 49 2.54 1.43 6.94
C GLY A 49 1.30 2.30 7.08
N ALA A 50 0.93 2.70 8.27
CA ALA A 50 -0.24 3.52 8.50
C ALA A 50 -0.12 4.86 7.78
N GLY A 51 -0.88 5.00 6.69
CA GLY A 51 -1.17 6.30 6.11
C GLY A 51 -1.96 7.11 7.13
N GLY A 52 -1.57 8.35 7.33
CA GLY A 52 -2.27 9.28 8.22
C GLY A 52 -2.35 10.66 7.59
N PHE A 53 -3.00 11.56 8.28
CA PHE A 53 -3.06 12.97 7.92
C PHE A 53 -1.76 13.63 8.40
N PRO A 54 -0.87 14.02 7.48
CA PRO A 54 0.47 14.47 7.85
C PRO A 54 0.43 15.87 8.49
N LEU A 55 1.09 16.04 9.61
CA LEU A 55 1.36 17.33 10.20
C LEU A 55 2.73 17.85 9.76
N SER A 56 2.91 19.17 9.75
CA SER A 56 4.20 19.83 9.53
C SER A 56 5.04 19.95 10.81
N SER A 57 4.47 19.59 11.96
CA SER A 57 5.09 19.62 13.29
C SER A 57 4.99 18.25 13.95
N ASP A 58 5.72 18.04 15.04
CA ASP A 58 5.72 16.83 15.87
C ASP A 58 4.61 16.80 16.93
N SER A 59 3.87 17.89 17.05
CA SER A 59 2.82 18.11 18.05
C SER A 59 1.49 18.47 17.41
N LEU A 60 0.40 18.20 18.15
CA LEU A 60 -0.92 18.65 17.73
C LEU A 60 -1.01 20.16 17.85
N PRO A 61 -1.40 20.88 16.79
CA PRO A 61 -1.70 22.32 16.87
C PRO A 61 -2.79 22.62 17.91
N SER A 62 -2.74 23.78 18.50
CA SER A 62 -3.66 24.16 19.60
C SER A 62 -4.98 24.80 19.15
N THR A 63 -5.07 25.21 17.87
CA THR A 63 -6.27 25.82 17.29
C THR A 63 -6.65 25.20 15.95
N PRO A 64 -7.92 25.34 15.51
CA PRO A 64 -8.34 24.84 14.18
C PRO A 64 -7.55 25.46 13.03
N GLU A 65 -7.23 26.74 13.09
CA GLU A 65 -6.47 27.46 12.06
C GLU A 65 -5.05 26.91 11.95
N ALA A 66 -4.37 26.74 13.07
CA ALA A 66 -3.05 26.14 13.13
C ALA A 66 -3.06 24.68 12.65
N LEU A 67 -4.15 23.94 12.89
CA LEU A 67 -4.35 22.59 12.36
C LEU A 67 -4.45 22.61 10.82
N VAL A 68 -5.24 23.54 10.25
CA VAL A 68 -5.37 23.70 8.79
C VAL A 68 -4.00 24.02 8.17
N GLU A 69 -3.25 24.95 8.76
CA GLU A 69 -1.90 25.30 8.28
C GLU A 69 -0.96 24.10 8.33
N SER A 70 -0.93 23.39 9.45
CA SER A 70 -0.04 22.24 9.66
C SER A 70 -0.36 21.10 8.71
N LEU A 71 -1.65 20.73 8.56
CA LEU A 71 -2.08 19.71 7.61
C LEU A 71 -1.81 20.11 6.16
N THR A 72 -2.11 21.37 5.79
CA THR A 72 -1.86 21.90 4.45
C THR A 72 -0.37 21.83 4.10
N ALA A 73 0.50 22.28 5.00
CA ALA A 73 1.94 22.20 4.81
C ALA A 73 2.42 20.74 4.73
N GLY A 74 1.91 19.88 5.60
CA GLY A 74 2.20 18.44 5.59
C GLY A 74 1.80 17.75 4.28
N TYR A 75 0.67 18.12 3.69
CA TYR A 75 0.25 17.61 2.37
C TYR A 75 1.08 18.22 1.24
N LYS A 76 1.29 19.56 1.22
CA LYS A 76 2.09 20.23 0.18
C LYS A 76 3.54 19.74 0.13
N ALA A 77 4.09 19.26 1.24
CA ALA A 77 5.40 18.61 1.24
C ALA A 77 5.43 17.28 0.48
N ARG A 78 4.29 16.62 0.32
CA ARG A 78 4.15 15.25 -0.26
C ARG A 78 3.46 15.24 -1.61
N VAL A 79 2.51 16.15 -1.80
CA VAL A 79 1.66 16.26 -2.97
C VAL A 79 1.71 17.69 -3.51
N GLN A 80 1.96 17.82 -4.77
CA GLN A 80 1.79 19.10 -5.47
C GLN A 80 0.32 19.22 -5.85
N VAL A 81 -0.42 20.03 -5.11
CA VAL A 81 -1.84 20.32 -5.35
C VAL A 81 -1.96 21.60 -6.17
N PRO A 82 -2.89 21.72 -7.13
CA PRO A 82 -3.16 22.97 -7.85
C PRO A 82 -3.50 24.12 -6.90
N GLU A 83 -3.14 25.34 -7.25
CA GLU A 83 -3.40 26.53 -6.42
C GLU A 83 -4.89 26.83 -6.22
N THR A 84 -5.74 26.34 -7.15
CA THR A 84 -7.19 26.48 -7.11
C THR A 84 -7.86 25.56 -6.09
N VAL A 85 -7.14 24.54 -5.58
CA VAL A 85 -7.66 23.57 -4.61
C VAL A 85 -7.26 24.01 -3.21
N ILE A 86 -8.23 24.08 -2.29
CA ILE A 86 -7.99 24.25 -0.85
C ILE A 86 -7.80 22.87 -0.25
N PRO A 87 -6.56 22.46 0.10
CA PRO A 87 -6.29 21.06 0.47
C PRO A 87 -6.94 20.61 1.76
N VAL A 88 -7.18 21.54 2.70
CA VAL A 88 -7.73 21.21 4.02
C VAL A 88 -8.73 22.26 4.46
N ILE A 89 -9.90 21.79 4.87
CA ILE A 89 -10.94 22.64 5.52
C ILE A 89 -11.33 21.96 6.84
N VAL A 90 -11.37 22.74 7.88
CA VAL A 90 -11.81 22.32 9.22
C VAL A 90 -13.03 23.15 9.63
N ALA A 91 -14.05 22.52 10.18
CA ALA A 91 -15.21 23.18 10.75
C ALA A 91 -15.46 22.68 12.17
N GLY A 92 -15.91 23.58 13.05
CA GLY A 92 -16.24 23.28 14.46
C GLY A 92 -15.75 24.39 15.39
N GLN A 93 -16.51 24.63 16.47
CA GLN A 93 -16.22 25.68 17.44
C GLN A 93 -15.56 25.16 18.73
N ASN A 94 -15.57 23.83 18.95
CA ASN A 94 -15.17 23.22 20.22
C ASN A 94 -13.90 22.38 20.09
N TYR A 95 -12.83 22.98 19.56
CA TYR A 95 -11.54 22.28 19.42
C TYR A 95 -11.07 21.63 20.75
N PRO A 96 -10.61 20.40 20.77
CA PRO A 96 -10.24 19.51 19.65
C PRO A 96 -11.38 18.66 19.06
N ARG A 97 -12.63 18.99 19.32
CA ARG A 97 -13.81 18.37 18.68
C ARG A 97 -14.20 19.19 17.47
N LEU A 98 -14.23 18.52 16.31
CA LEU A 98 -14.53 19.13 15.02
C LEU A 98 -15.86 18.61 14.49
N ASP A 99 -16.64 19.49 13.86
CA ASP A 99 -17.83 19.07 13.14
C ASP A 99 -17.46 18.44 11.79
N ALA A 100 -16.42 18.97 11.12
CA ALA A 100 -15.92 18.39 9.88
C ALA A 100 -14.40 18.58 9.70
N LEU A 101 -13.78 17.59 9.07
CA LEU A 101 -12.44 17.65 8.48
C LEU A 101 -12.54 17.19 7.03
N LEU A 102 -12.32 18.14 6.10
CA LEU A 102 -12.35 17.89 4.67
C LEU A 102 -10.92 17.99 4.14
N VAL A 103 -10.51 17.00 3.38
CA VAL A 103 -9.20 16.97 2.70
C VAL A 103 -9.45 16.74 1.21
N ASP A 104 -9.00 17.67 0.39
CA ASP A 104 -9.07 17.57 -1.06
C ASP A 104 -7.66 17.64 -1.67
N LEU A 105 -7.26 16.55 -2.30
CA LEU A 105 -6.01 16.43 -3.04
C LEU A 105 -6.24 16.15 -4.53
N SER A 106 -7.43 16.48 -5.03
CA SER A 106 -7.79 16.25 -6.42
C SER A 106 -6.86 17.02 -7.37
N ASP A 107 -6.59 16.40 -8.52
CA ASP A 107 -5.59 16.85 -9.50
C ASP A 107 -4.15 16.96 -8.94
N GLY A 108 -3.94 16.48 -7.73
CA GLY A 108 -2.64 16.48 -7.09
C GLY A 108 -1.65 15.49 -7.71
N GLN A 109 -0.37 15.81 -7.65
CA GLN A 109 0.72 14.93 -8.06
C GLN A 109 1.60 14.59 -6.87
N ILE A 110 1.76 13.29 -6.58
CA ILE A 110 2.66 12.81 -5.53
C ILE A 110 4.11 13.12 -5.94
N ARG A 111 4.85 13.75 -5.04
CA ARG A 111 6.26 14.10 -5.29
C ARG A 111 7.12 12.84 -5.32
N PRO A 112 8.02 12.66 -6.32
CA PRO A 112 8.85 11.46 -6.47
C PRO A 112 9.76 11.17 -5.27
N ALA A 113 10.21 12.23 -4.58
CA ALA A 113 11.05 12.11 -3.38
C ALA A 113 10.27 11.63 -2.14
N PHE A 114 8.92 11.59 -2.22
CA PHE A 114 8.11 11.12 -1.11
C PHE A 114 8.25 9.61 -0.95
N ARG A 115 8.89 9.20 0.13
CA ARG A 115 8.86 7.83 0.62
C ARG A 115 7.92 7.81 1.82
N PRO A 116 6.84 7.00 1.80
CA PRO A 116 6.00 6.87 2.98
C PRO A 116 6.85 6.42 4.16
N ASN A 117 6.91 7.22 5.21
CA ASN A 117 7.57 6.82 6.45
C ASN A 117 6.78 5.64 7.01
N MET A 118 7.41 4.48 7.01
CA MET A 118 6.89 3.32 7.70
C MET A 118 7.06 3.57 9.19
N PHE A 119 6.00 3.90 9.88
CA PHE A 119 6.01 4.03 11.33
C PHE A 119 6.31 2.66 11.93
N LYS A 120 7.47 2.52 12.58
CA LYS A 120 7.87 1.30 13.25
C LYS A 120 7.25 1.29 14.65
N SER A 121 6.53 0.22 14.96
CA SER A 121 6.07 -0.22 16.27
C SER A 121 4.72 0.30 16.77
N ALA A 122 4.05 -0.57 17.52
CA ALA A 122 2.90 -0.27 18.34
C ALA A 122 3.23 0.85 19.35
N VAL A 123 2.94 2.08 18.96
CA VAL A 123 3.00 3.24 19.85
C VAL A 123 1.60 3.42 20.40
N THR A 124 1.49 3.67 21.68
CA THR A 124 0.25 4.15 22.29
C THR A 124 -0.14 5.42 21.54
N LEU A 125 -1.29 5.39 20.89
CA LEU A 125 -1.82 6.56 20.19
C LEU A 125 -2.68 7.32 21.20
N ASP A 126 -2.20 8.49 21.60
CA ASP A 126 -3.02 9.40 22.39
C ASP A 126 -4.13 9.95 21.51
N GLU A 127 -5.39 9.93 22.01
CA GLU A 127 -6.51 10.55 21.32
C GLU A 127 -6.21 12.05 21.17
N ALA A 128 -6.19 12.52 19.93
CA ALA A 128 -5.81 13.90 19.63
C ALA A 128 -7.00 14.74 19.17
N LEU A 129 -7.86 14.18 18.30
CA LEU A 129 -9.02 14.87 17.73
C LEU A 129 -10.23 13.94 17.66
N GLN A 130 -11.41 14.54 17.79
CA GLN A 130 -12.70 13.93 17.47
C GLN A 130 -13.32 14.68 16.30
N VAL A 131 -13.76 13.97 15.26
CA VAL A 131 -14.31 14.54 14.03
C VAL A 131 -15.63 13.88 13.73
N LYS A 132 -16.73 14.63 13.70
CA LYS A 132 -18.07 14.09 13.38
C LYS A 132 -18.14 13.61 11.93
N TYR A 133 -17.60 14.39 11.00
CA TYR A 133 -17.60 14.08 9.57
C TYR A 133 -16.21 14.24 8.96
N LEU A 134 -15.65 13.15 8.48
CA LEU A 134 -14.40 13.12 7.75
C LEU A 134 -14.67 12.87 6.26
N HIS A 135 -14.16 13.73 5.42
CA HIS A 135 -14.18 13.52 3.96
C HIS A 135 -12.78 13.73 3.39
N TYR A 136 -12.24 12.71 2.78
CA TYR A 136 -10.97 12.76 2.05
C TYR A 136 -11.24 12.41 0.59
N VAL A 137 -10.80 13.26 -0.32
CA VAL A 137 -10.94 13.06 -1.76
C VAL A 137 -9.59 13.35 -2.46
N ALA A 138 -9.28 12.55 -3.46
CA ALA A 138 -8.15 12.73 -4.35
C ALA A 138 -8.53 12.13 -5.72
N ARG A 139 -9.08 12.95 -6.62
CA ARG A 139 -9.65 12.50 -7.90
C ARG A 139 -9.33 13.50 -9.02
N PRO A 140 -8.39 13.18 -9.93
CA PRO A 140 -7.40 12.12 -9.81
C PRO A 140 -6.24 12.51 -8.86
N LEU A 141 -5.56 11.50 -8.32
CA LEU A 141 -4.25 11.66 -7.68
C LEU A 141 -3.21 11.01 -8.61
N ARG A 142 -2.28 11.80 -9.09
CA ARG A 142 -1.24 11.34 -10.01
C ARG A 142 -0.03 10.81 -9.24
N TYR A 143 0.45 9.65 -9.65
CA TYR A 143 1.66 9.03 -9.10
C TYR A 143 2.50 8.47 -10.23
N VAL A 144 3.76 8.90 -10.33
CA VAL A 144 4.64 8.58 -11.45
C VAL A 144 3.94 8.99 -12.76
N ASP A 145 3.66 8.08 -13.67
CA ASP A 145 3.02 8.34 -14.97
C ASP A 145 1.56 7.83 -15.02
N GLY A 146 0.99 7.46 -13.88
CA GLY A 146 -0.39 6.99 -13.78
C GLY A 146 -1.21 7.79 -12.78
N SER A 147 -2.49 7.51 -12.73
CA SER A 147 -3.45 8.19 -11.86
C SER A 147 -4.34 7.21 -11.11
N THR A 148 -4.85 7.64 -9.98
CA THR A 148 -5.80 6.88 -9.17
C THR A 148 -6.86 7.79 -8.59
N ASN A 149 -8.04 7.27 -8.31
CA ASN A 149 -9.10 7.97 -7.61
C ASN A 149 -9.28 7.36 -6.23
N LEU A 150 -9.29 8.20 -5.20
CA LEU A 150 -9.51 7.79 -3.82
C LEU A 150 -10.54 8.71 -3.18
N ARG A 151 -11.51 8.11 -2.51
CA ARG A 151 -12.46 8.81 -1.64
C ARG A 151 -12.62 8.04 -0.34
N ILE A 152 -12.59 8.76 0.77
CA ILE A 152 -12.87 8.22 2.11
C ILE A 152 -13.92 9.12 2.76
N VAL A 153 -14.99 8.52 3.25
CA VAL A 153 -15.99 9.20 4.09
C VAL A 153 -16.07 8.41 5.38
N ALA A 154 -16.13 9.09 6.51
CA ALA A 154 -16.31 8.44 7.80
C ALA A 154 -17.03 9.36 8.79
N HIS A 155 -17.73 8.77 9.75
CA HIS A 155 -18.47 9.47 10.77
C HIS A 155 -17.97 9.11 12.17
N ASP A 156 -18.09 10.09 13.09
CA ASP A 156 -17.68 9.98 14.48
C ASP A 156 -16.29 9.37 14.66
N VAL A 157 -15.34 10.02 14.00
CA VAL A 157 -13.95 9.56 13.90
C VAL A 157 -13.13 10.06 15.08
N LYS A 158 -12.33 9.17 15.67
CA LYS A 158 -11.25 9.55 16.58
C LYS A 158 -9.92 9.43 15.87
N LEU A 159 -9.13 10.49 15.97
CA LEU A 159 -7.79 10.55 15.42
C LEU A 159 -6.78 10.58 16.58
N GLY A 160 -5.80 9.70 16.51
CA GLY A 160 -4.67 9.67 17.42
C GLY A 160 -3.43 10.30 16.80
N LEU A 161 -2.59 10.93 17.62
CA LEU A 161 -1.32 11.50 17.20
C LEU A 161 -0.25 10.40 17.16
N LEU A 162 0.32 10.17 15.99
CA LEU A 162 1.45 9.27 15.77
C LEU A 162 2.70 10.09 15.47
N ARG A 163 3.70 9.99 16.33
CA ARG A 163 5.00 10.68 16.13
C ARG A 163 5.95 9.82 15.31
N GLY A 164 6.53 10.44 14.29
CA GLY A 164 7.56 9.83 13.44
C GLY A 164 8.98 10.05 13.97
N ARG A 165 9.96 9.65 13.18
CA ARG A 165 11.36 10.04 13.42
C ARG A 165 11.57 11.46 12.92
N GLY A 166 12.26 12.30 13.73
CA GLY A 166 12.41 13.72 13.47
C GLY A 166 11.12 14.49 13.83
N ASP A 167 11.06 15.75 13.47
CA ASP A 167 9.97 16.67 13.84
C ASP A 167 8.71 16.48 12.97
N THR A 168 8.32 15.22 12.75
CA THR A 168 7.16 14.89 11.93
C THR A 168 6.17 14.05 12.71
N ALA A 169 4.90 14.39 12.60
CA ALA A 169 3.79 13.60 13.13
C ALA A 169 2.71 13.40 12.08
N ALA A 170 1.80 12.50 12.36
CA ALA A 170 0.59 12.29 11.58
C ALA A 170 -0.59 11.99 12.49
N LEU A 171 -1.76 12.43 12.11
CA LEU A 171 -3.01 12.01 12.72
C LEU A 171 -3.45 10.70 12.06
N VAL A 172 -3.75 9.69 12.85
CA VAL A 172 -4.14 8.36 12.39
C VAL A 172 -5.52 8.04 12.93
N MET A 173 -6.39 7.53 12.07
CA MET A 173 -7.73 7.10 12.47
C MET A 173 -7.63 5.88 13.39
N THR A 174 -8.12 6.01 14.61
CA THR A 174 -8.11 4.97 15.64
C THR A 174 -9.47 4.34 15.88
N GLU A 175 -10.54 5.11 15.64
CA GLU A 175 -11.93 4.68 15.80
C GLU A 175 -12.80 5.44 14.79
N ALA A 176 -13.82 4.80 14.25
CA ALA A 176 -14.86 5.42 13.44
C ALA A 176 -16.15 4.64 13.64
N HIS A 177 -17.27 5.33 13.80
CA HIS A 177 -18.57 4.67 13.93
C HIS A 177 -18.89 3.88 12.66
N ASP A 178 -18.79 4.55 11.52
CA ASP A 178 -18.90 3.96 10.20
C ASP A 178 -17.99 4.71 9.20
N GLY A 179 -17.70 4.09 8.09
CA GLY A 179 -16.95 4.71 7.03
C GLY A 179 -16.94 3.90 5.74
N HIS A 180 -16.60 4.58 4.67
CA HIS A 180 -16.52 4.01 3.33
C HIS A 180 -15.27 4.49 2.59
N VAL A 181 -14.55 3.57 1.95
CA VAL A 181 -13.43 3.85 1.05
C VAL A 181 -13.81 3.42 -0.35
N GLN A 182 -13.68 4.33 -1.29
CA GLN A 182 -13.75 4.04 -2.72
C GLN A 182 -12.37 4.28 -3.33
N PHE A 183 -11.86 3.28 -4.00
CA PHE A 183 -10.61 3.35 -4.74
C PHE A 183 -10.86 2.85 -6.16
N ASP A 184 -10.35 3.59 -7.15
CA ASP A 184 -10.46 3.25 -8.55
C ASP A 184 -9.14 3.58 -9.26
N VAL A 185 -8.68 2.67 -10.12
CA VAL A 185 -7.49 2.87 -10.96
C VAL A 185 -7.68 2.15 -12.30
N ARG A 186 -7.44 2.85 -13.41
CA ARG A 186 -7.52 2.25 -14.74
C ARG A 186 -6.40 1.21 -14.93
N LEU A 187 -6.70 0.14 -15.67
CA LEU A 187 -5.70 -0.90 -15.95
C LEU A 187 -4.48 -0.34 -16.72
N ASP A 188 -4.71 0.62 -17.62
CA ASP A 188 -3.63 1.31 -18.35
C ASP A 188 -2.73 2.12 -17.42
N ASP A 189 -3.30 2.78 -16.39
CA ASP A 189 -2.52 3.51 -15.39
C ASP A 189 -1.69 2.54 -14.53
N ILE A 190 -2.27 1.39 -14.14
CA ILE A 190 -1.54 0.33 -13.43
C ILE A 190 -0.36 -0.15 -14.28
N ARG A 191 -0.58 -0.45 -15.57
CA ARG A 191 0.44 -0.87 -16.51
C ARG A 191 1.57 0.16 -16.59
N THR A 192 1.22 1.43 -16.77
CA THR A 192 2.18 2.53 -16.89
C THR A 192 3.01 2.70 -15.61
N MET A 193 2.38 2.68 -14.44
CA MET A 193 3.08 2.75 -13.14
C MET A 193 4.04 1.56 -12.95
N LEU A 194 3.60 0.36 -13.31
CA LEU A 194 4.43 -0.85 -13.21
C LEU A 194 5.59 -0.81 -14.21
N MET A 195 5.35 -0.36 -15.45
CA MET A 195 6.40 -0.19 -16.46
C MET A 195 7.49 0.77 -15.97
N THR A 196 7.11 1.95 -15.47
CA THR A 196 8.05 2.96 -14.98
C THR A 196 8.81 2.44 -13.76
N SER A 197 8.13 1.78 -12.84
CA SER A 197 8.75 1.16 -11.67
C SER A 197 9.72 0.05 -12.06
N ALA A 198 9.33 -0.79 -13.03
CA ALA A 198 10.17 -1.85 -13.57
C ALA A 198 11.45 -1.31 -14.20
N LYS A 199 11.34 -0.31 -15.07
CA LYS A 199 12.49 0.36 -15.70
C LYS A 199 13.45 0.95 -14.66
N ASN A 200 12.92 1.66 -13.66
CA ASN A 200 13.72 2.29 -12.61
C ASN A 200 14.48 1.29 -11.74
N THR A 201 13.92 0.10 -11.56
CA THR A 201 14.55 -0.96 -10.75
C THR A 201 15.50 -1.82 -11.57
N ALA A 202 15.09 -2.21 -12.77
CA ALA A 202 15.82 -3.09 -13.65
C ALA A 202 17.16 -2.49 -14.13
N ASN A 203 17.19 -1.18 -14.37
CA ASN A 203 18.42 -0.46 -14.74
C ASN A 203 19.57 -0.62 -13.74
N ARG A 204 19.27 -0.94 -12.48
CA ARG A 204 20.28 -1.19 -11.43
C ARG A 204 20.89 -2.60 -11.52
N GLY A 205 20.19 -3.53 -12.17
CA GLY A 205 20.59 -4.95 -12.29
C GLY A 205 21.02 -5.39 -13.68
N GLY A 206 21.18 -4.45 -14.64
CA GLY A 206 21.54 -4.76 -16.04
C GLY A 206 20.41 -5.45 -16.83
N TYR A 207 19.17 -5.33 -16.35
CA TYR A 207 17.98 -5.78 -17.06
C TYR A 207 17.25 -4.59 -17.69
N HIS A 208 16.98 -4.68 -18.98
CA HIS A 208 16.24 -3.65 -19.71
C HIS A 208 14.80 -4.10 -19.95
N VAL A 209 13.83 -3.46 -19.31
CA VAL A 209 12.40 -3.74 -19.49
C VAL A 209 11.90 -3.05 -20.77
N ASN A 210 11.33 -3.84 -21.68
CA ASN A 210 10.71 -3.36 -22.91
C ASN A 210 9.21 -3.20 -22.76
N ASP A 211 8.54 -4.20 -22.17
CA ASP A 211 7.08 -4.20 -21.99
C ASP A 211 6.69 -4.84 -20.67
N VAL A 212 5.57 -4.35 -20.15
CA VAL A 212 4.87 -4.89 -18.98
C VAL A 212 3.39 -4.98 -19.33
N GLN A 213 2.84 -6.17 -19.30
CA GLN A 213 1.41 -6.39 -19.49
C GLN A 213 0.80 -6.87 -18.18
N VAL A 214 -0.35 -6.32 -17.84
CA VAL A 214 -1.08 -6.63 -16.61
C VAL A 214 -2.45 -7.16 -17.00
N LYS A 215 -2.78 -8.33 -16.48
CA LYS A 215 -4.12 -8.88 -16.56
C LYS A 215 -4.63 -9.10 -15.15
N LEU A 216 -5.70 -8.38 -14.81
CA LEU A 216 -6.45 -8.57 -13.59
C LEU A 216 -7.78 -9.21 -13.92
N THR A 217 -8.22 -10.17 -13.13
CA THR A 217 -9.53 -10.78 -13.24
C THR A 217 -10.12 -11.00 -11.86
N SER A 218 -11.43 -10.82 -11.77
CA SER A 218 -12.19 -11.09 -10.56
C SER A 218 -13.26 -12.14 -10.90
N ALA A 219 -13.27 -13.27 -10.21
CA ALA A 219 -14.30 -14.28 -10.38
C ALA A 219 -15.57 -13.90 -9.61
N ASP A 220 -15.41 -13.17 -8.54
CA ASP A 220 -16.47 -12.65 -7.66
C ASP A 220 -15.98 -11.36 -6.97
N SER A 221 -16.84 -10.74 -6.17
CA SER A 221 -16.53 -9.47 -5.49
C SER A 221 -15.47 -9.59 -4.39
N ARG A 222 -14.97 -10.79 -4.10
CA ARG A 222 -13.99 -11.04 -3.02
C ARG A 222 -12.72 -11.74 -3.51
N SER A 223 -12.57 -11.89 -4.82
CA SER A 223 -11.40 -12.53 -5.42
C SER A 223 -10.72 -11.61 -6.43
N LEU A 224 -9.40 -11.68 -6.52
CA LEU A 224 -8.60 -11.00 -7.50
C LEU A 224 -7.47 -11.90 -7.95
N ALA A 225 -7.44 -12.27 -9.23
CA ALA A 225 -6.31 -12.91 -9.85
C ALA A 225 -5.50 -11.89 -10.65
N CYS A 226 -4.18 -12.00 -10.54
CA CYS A 226 -3.22 -11.13 -11.22
C CYS A 226 -2.26 -11.98 -12.05
N GLU A 227 -2.07 -11.57 -13.29
CA GLU A 227 -1.07 -12.10 -14.18
C GLU A 227 -0.26 -10.92 -14.73
N LEU A 228 1.04 -10.93 -14.51
CA LEU A 228 1.96 -9.90 -14.94
C LEU A 228 2.99 -10.51 -15.88
N HIS A 229 2.98 -10.10 -17.13
CA HIS A 229 3.99 -10.41 -18.12
C HIS A 229 5.03 -9.30 -18.18
N VAL A 230 6.30 -9.66 -18.08
CA VAL A 230 7.42 -8.73 -18.21
C VAL A 230 8.38 -9.23 -19.28
N SER A 231 8.65 -8.41 -20.27
CA SER A 231 9.61 -8.73 -21.33
C SER A 231 10.71 -7.68 -21.44
N GLY A 232 11.89 -8.14 -21.85
CA GLY A 232 13.05 -7.26 -21.96
C GLY A 232 14.32 -8.01 -22.37
N PHE A 233 15.47 -7.48 -21.96
CA PHE A 233 16.79 -8.06 -22.19
C PHE A 233 17.62 -8.06 -20.91
N TRP A 234 18.28 -9.16 -20.64
CA TRP A 234 19.30 -9.26 -19.62
C TRP A 234 20.64 -9.60 -20.26
N LEU A 235 21.60 -8.67 -20.18
CA LEU A 235 22.92 -8.83 -20.81
C LEU A 235 22.87 -9.30 -22.29
N LEU A 236 21.97 -8.75 -23.09
CA LEU A 236 21.71 -9.09 -24.50
C LEU A 236 20.87 -10.36 -24.73
N LEU A 237 20.50 -11.11 -23.72
CA LEU A 237 19.59 -12.26 -23.85
C LEU A 237 18.14 -11.78 -23.77
N PRO A 238 17.28 -12.13 -24.74
CA PRO A 238 15.85 -11.96 -24.60
C PRO A 238 15.38 -12.65 -23.32
N THR A 239 14.56 -11.95 -22.54
CA THR A 239 14.15 -12.42 -21.23
C THR A 239 12.70 -12.04 -21.00
N SER A 240 11.83 -13.05 -20.99
CA SER A 240 10.41 -12.89 -20.75
C SER A 240 9.96 -13.83 -19.64
N PHE A 241 9.22 -13.29 -18.67
CA PHE A 241 8.69 -14.08 -17.57
C PHE A 241 7.31 -13.61 -17.16
N LYS A 242 6.57 -14.54 -16.58
CA LYS A 242 5.22 -14.33 -16.10
C LYS A 242 5.19 -14.54 -14.59
N ILE A 243 4.61 -13.58 -13.88
CA ILE A 243 4.29 -13.66 -12.46
C ILE A 243 2.79 -13.83 -12.31
N THR A 244 2.37 -14.79 -11.50
CA THR A 244 0.97 -15.03 -11.18
C THR A 244 0.73 -14.94 -9.69
N GLY A 245 -0.52 -14.67 -9.33
CA GLY A 245 -0.98 -14.70 -7.94
C GLY A 245 -2.48 -14.51 -7.86
N ARG A 246 -3.08 -15.04 -6.81
CA ARG A 246 -4.49 -14.90 -6.51
C ARG A 246 -4.69 -14.47 -5.07
N ILE A 247 -5.65 -13.60 -4.85
CA ILE A 247 -6.10 -13.15 -3.54
C ILE A 247 -7.57 -13.52 -3.41
N ASP A 248 -7.91 -14.26 -2.38
CA ASP A 248 -9.28 -14.56 -2.00
C ASP A 248 -9.53 -14.01 -0.59
N ILE A 249 -10.66 -13.31 -0.39
CA ILE A 249 -10.99 -12.66 0.88
C ILE A 249 -12.10 -13.45 1.55
N ASP A 250 -11.81 -14.01 2.73
CA ASP A 250 -12.75 -14.79 3.50
C ASP A 250 -13.78 -13.94 4.26
N GLY A 251 -14.77 -14.58 4.88
CA GLY A 251 -15.81 -13.91 5.67
C GLY A 251 -15.27 -13.21 6.93
N ALA A 252 -14.08 -13.56 7.40
CA ALA A 252 -13.40 -12.91 8.52
C ALA A 252 -12.51 -11.75 8.06
N GLN A 253 -12.62 -11.35 6.79
CA GLN A 253 -11.83 -10.29 6.15
C GLN A 253 -10.31 -10.57 6.17
N ASN A 254 -9.93 -11.83 6.00
CA ASN A 254 -8.55 -12.18 5.74
C ASN A 254 -8.33 -12.37 4.24
N ALA A 255 -7.24 -11.82 3.72
CA ALA A 255 -6.80 -12.07 2.36
C ALA A 255 -5.89 -13.31 2.34
N HIS A 256 -6.28 -14.31 1.58
CA HIS A 256 -5.53 -15.54 1.34
C HIS A 256 -4.77 -15.39 0.02
N LEU A 257 -3.46 -15.40 0.07
CA LEU A 257 -2.62 -15.42 -1.12
C LEU A 257 -2.43 -16.87 -1.59
N SER A 258 -2.67 -17.11 -2.86
CA SER A 258 -2.51 -18.44 -3.48
C SER A 258 -2.01 -18.31 -4.92
N ASN A 259 -1.51 -19.43 -5.47
CA ASN A 259 -1.00 -19.51 -6.84
C ASN A 259 0.09 -18.47 -7.13
N VAL A 260 0.90 -18.14 -6.11
CA VAL A 260 2.01 -17.20 -6.24
C VAL A 260 3.18 -17.91 -6.88
N GLY A 261 3.56 -17.48 -8.08
CA GLY A 261 4.65 -18.10 -8.80
C GLY A 261 5.21 -17.24 -9.92
N CYS A 262 6.40 -17.63 -10.40
CA CYS A 262 7.04 -17.02 -11.56
C CYS A 262 7.47 -18.11 -12.52
N SER A 263 7.19 -17.93 -13.81
CA SER A 263 7.59 -18.83 -14.89
C SER A 263 8.28 -18.06 -15.99
N GLY A 264 9.37 -18.61 -16.54
CA GLY A 264 10.07 -18.06 -17.71
C GLY A 264 9.45 -18.57 -19.01
N GLU A 265 9.49 -17.77 -20.06
CA GLU A 265 8.92 -18.08 -21.37
C GLU A 265 10.03 -18.29 -22.42
N ASP A 266 11.25 -17.85 -22.12
CA ASP A 266 12.46 -18.06 -22.93
C ASP A 266 13.64 -18.46 -22.04
N VAL A 267 14.81 -18.70 -22.63
CA VAL A 267 15.99 -19.16 -21.89
C VAL A 267 16.43 -18.16 -20.81
N GLY A 268 16.44 -16.87 -21.13
CA GLY A 268 16.75 -15.82 -20.15
C GLY A 268 15.69 -15.74 -19.06
N GLY A 269 14.42 -15.85 -19.44
CA GLY A 269 13.28 -15.84 -18.55
C GLY A 269 13.27 -17.02 -17.60
N LEU A 270 13.65 -18.24 -18.04
CA LEU A 270 13.74 -19.42 -17.16
C LEU A 270 14.78 -19.21 -16.06
N ILE A 271 15.94 -18.64 -16.38
CA ILE A 271 16.98 -18.33 -15.40
C ILE A 271 16.47 -17.27 -14.40
N PHE A 272 15.89 -16.20 -14.93
CA PHE A 272 15.37 -15.09 -14.11
C PHE A 272 14.20 -15.52 -13.23
N ALA A 273 13.27 -16.32 -13.80
CA ALA A 273 12.12 -16.84 -13.08
C ALA A 273 12.54 -17.69 -11.87
N GLY A 274 13.61 -18.47 -11.97
CA GLY A 274 14.13 -19.26 -10.84
C GLY A 274 14.52 -18.39 -9.64
N PHE A 275 15.15 -17.25 -9.87
CA PHE A 275 15.51 -16.32 -8.80
C PHE A 275 14.27 -15.63 -8.21
N ILE A 276 13.37 -15.16 -9.08
CA ILE A 276 12.14 -14.48 -8.65
C ILE A 276 11.21 -15.44 -7.91
N ASP A 277 10.99 -16.64 -8.45
CA ASP A 277 10.09 -17.64 -7.88
C ASP A 277 10.49 -17.99 -6.43
N SER A 278 11.77 -18.20 -6.18
CA SER A 278 12.26 -18.45 -4.82
C SER A 278 11.98 -17.30 -3.85
N ALA A 279 12.01 -16.05 -4.35
CA ALA A 279 11.76 -14.86 -3.54
C ALA A 279 10.28 -14.63 -3.26
N ILE A 280 9.40 -14.96 -4.23
CA ILE A 280 7.95 -14.70 -4.11
C ILE A 280 7.17 -15.90 -3.55
N LYS A 281 7.63 -17.11 -3.74
CA LYS A 281 6.97 -18.35 -3.27
C LYS A 281 6.75 -18.40 -1.76
N LYS A 282 7.58 -17.67 -1.00
CA LYS A 282 7.38 -17.49 0.45
C LYS A 282 6.07 -16.77 0.80
N TYR A 283 5.42 -16.12 -0.16
CA TYR A 283 4.13 -15.45 0.02
C TYR A 283 2.94 -16.38 -0.32
N ASP A 284 3.18 -17.48 -1.02
CA ASP A 284 2.14 -18.46 -1.35
C ASP A 284 1.57 -19.12 -0.08
N GLY A 285 0.27 -19.26 -0.04
CA GLY A 285 -0.46 -19.77 1.11
C GLY A 285 -0.48 -18.85 2.33
N ARG A 286 -0.04 -17.58 2.23
CA ARG A 286 -0.11 -16.62 3.34
C ARG A 286 -1.50 -16.08 3.53
N ILE A 287 -1.83 -15.90 4.80
CA ILE A 287 -3.06 -15.26 5.25
C ILE A 287 -2.69 -13.89 5.80
N MET A 288 -3.38 -12.85 5.33
CA MET A 288 -3.14 -11.47 5.73
C MET A 288 -4.45 -10.87 6.26
N PRO A 289 -4.54 -10.56 7.55
CA PRO A 289 -5.70 -9.90 8.08
C PRO A 289 -5.80 -8.49 7.47
N LEU A 290 -6.93 -8.20 6.82
CA LEU A 290 -7.21 -6.87 6.26
C LEU A 290 -7.74 -5.92 7.33
N ALA A 291 -8.30 -6.47 8.38
CA ALA A 291 -9.16 -5.81 9.36
C ALA A 291 -8.43 -4.94 10.40
N THR A 292 -7.11 -4.79 10.37
CA THR A 292 -6.42 -4.03 11.42
C THR A 292 -5.99 -2.66 10.94
N PHE A 293 -6.74 -1.63 11.34
CA PHE A 293 -6.27 -0.25 11.36
C PHE A 293 -5.39 -0.01 12.61
N PRO A 294 -4.50 1.00 12.61
CA PRO A 294 -3.76 1.40 13.81
C PRO A 294 -4.73 1.65 14.97
N GLY A 295 -4.46 1.05 16.12
CA GLY A 295 -5.36 1.11 17.28
C GLY A 295 -6.34 -0.05 17.41
N GLY A 296 -6.53 -0.88 16.37
CA GLY A 296 -7.24 -2.17 16.45
C GLY A 296 -8.76 -2.13 16.60
N LYS A 297 -9.36 -0.93 16.70
CA LYS A 297 -10.81 -0.77 16.90
C LYS A 297 -11.59 -0.78 15.59
N ILE A 298 -11.01 -0.25 14.51
CA ILE A 298 -11.66 -0.21 13.20
C ILE A 298 -11.52 -1.56 12.51
N LYS A 299 -12.66 -2.10 12.10
CA LYS A 299 -12.75 -3.37 11.35
C LYS A 299 -13.30 -3.11 9.95
N ILE A 300 -12.84 -3.87 8.98
CA ILE A 300 -13.50 -3.94 7.68
C ILE A 300 -14.77 -4.76 7.88
N GLN A 301 -15.91 -4.16 7.54
CA GLN A 301 -17.22 -4.78 7.62
C GLN A 301 -17.58 -5.46 6.29
N ASP A 302 -17.26 -4.78 5.20
CA ASP A 302 -17.46 -5.34 3.85
C ASP A 302 -16.37 -4.85 2.89
N LEU A 303 -16.11 -5.66 1.85
CA LEU A 303 -15.13 -5.34 0.82
C LEU A 303 -15.58 -5.94 -0.50
N HIS A 304 -15.67 -5.09 -1.52
CA HIS A 304 -15.98 -5.49 -2.88
C HIS A 304 -14.82 -5.13 -3.82
N ILE A 305 -14.45 -6.09 -4.66
CA ILE A 305 -13.48 -5.95 -5.73
C ILE A 305 -14.22 -6.09 -7.05
N ALA A 306 -14.02 -5.16 -7.97
CA ALA A 306 -14.51 -5.27 -9.34
C ALA A 306 -13.38 -4.95 -10.31
N VAL A 307 -13.32 -5.69 -11.41
CA VAL A 307 -12.33 -5.50 -12.48
C VAL A 307 -13.07 -5.50 -13.82
N ASP A 308 -12.99 -4.38 -14.50
CA ASP A 308 -13.36 -4.20 -15.89
C ASP A 308 -12.21 -3.45 -16.63
N ASP A 309 -12.43 -2.26 -17.14
CA ASP A 309 -11.39 -1.36 -17.64
C ASP A 309 -10.60 -0.69 -16.50
N SER A 310 -11.06 -0.86 -15.27
CA SER A 310 -10.42 -0.39 -14.03
C SER A 310 -10.50 -1.44 -12.94
N LEU A 311 -9.58 -1.35 -11.98
CA LEU A 311 -9.66 -2.03 -10.69
C LEU A 311 -10.39 -1.10 -9.72
N ARG A 312 -11.54 -1.52 -9.22
CA ARG A 312 -12.34 -0.81 -8.22
C ARG A 312 -12.36 -1.57 -6.90
N LEU A 313 -12.20 -0.84 -5.83
CA LEU A 313 -12.31 -1.35 -4.47
C LEU A 313 -13.29 -0.48 -3.70
N ASP A 314 -14.31 -1.10 -3.16
CA ASP A 314 -15.29 -0.49 -2.25
C ASP A 314 -15.18 -1.18 -0.91
N VAL A 315 -14.93 -0.41 0.15
CA VAL A 315 -14.69 -0.94 1.49
C VAL A 315 -15.54 -0.21 2.50
N ALA A 316 -16.42 -0.93 3.18
CA ALA A 316 -17.13 -0.44 4.36
C ALA A 316 -16.33 -0.82 5.61
N PHE A 317 -16.23 0.09 6.56
CA PHE A 317 -15.53 -0.13 7.82
C PHE A 317 -16.22 0.58 8.99
N GLY A 318 -15.91 0.15 10.22
CA GLY A 318 -16.44 0.76 11.45
C GLY A 318 -15.89 0.08 12.69
N SER A 319 -16.27 0.63 13.86
CA SER A 319 -15.86 0.11 15.17
C SER A 319 -16.95 -0.72 15.80
#